data_48f1fe136a525c3c07f096ec682a2f0d
#
_entry.id   48f1fe136a525c3c07f096ec682a2f0d
#
_cell.length_a   1.000
_cell.length_b   1.000
_cell.length_c   1.000
_cell.angle_alpha   90.00
_cell.angle_beta   90.00
_cell.angle_gamma   90.00
#
_symmetry.space_group_name_H-M   'P 1'
#
loop_
_entity.id
_entity.type
_entity.pdbx_description
1 polymer ?
#
loop_
_entity_poly.entity_id
_entity_poly.type
_entity_poly.pdbx_seq_one_letter_code
_entity_poly.pdbx_strand_id
1 'polypeptide(L)'
;MSGTAGKRRPWAAVVAATALNAPLGSLYAFSVFLQPLEALLGLSRTDLALVFGLASVGFSAGMNLAPYVYRLASSPVLVLLCAAVSTAGIALAATAGGLTQLAIGYGVLFGVGGGAGYILVQQTVNLAVTSRHGLVNGYLVSLLPAGAMIAAPAFGWSIRAMGVRVALAGLAAVLAITGATSAWLTARSGVTLEAATPATAPAEGERHRAVFWRLWLIFFLAASAGLMVLSQAAGIITAYGGATALAVYGTTFITGSIAGARLGGGWMVDWLAIPTVAAGAHAVALAGNTALTLWPGPWVAVLSLALVGLGYGLISGVTAAAVGVYWSRALYGRVAGRLYLAWCAAAVVLPIVAGRLFDLTHGYGTAVLIAAGANALGVLVALGLPRQGDSHPRGAVAGGPARGSDGSPEMASSSLTVTRVRRDGD
;
A
#
# COMPACT_ATOMS: atom_id res chain seq x y z
N MET A 1 38.01 -10.69 2.84
CA MET A 1 37.30 -11.07 1.60
C MET A 1 36.35 -9.93 1.24
N SER A 2 36.80 -9.03 0.38
CA SER A 2 36.00 -7.89 -0.10
C SER A 2 34.95 -8.42 -1.08
N GLY A 3 33.75 -8.67 -0.60
CA GLY A 3 32.62 -9.01 -1.44
C GLY A 3 32.31 -7.84 -2.36
N THR A 4 32.46 -8.04 -3.67
CA THR A 4 32.01 -7.14 -4.73
C THR A 4 30.54 -6.82 -4.48
N ALA A 5 30.25 -5.62 -3.98
CA ALA A 5 28.89 -5.11 -3.87
C ALA A 5 28.29 -5.10 -5.29
N GLY A 6 27.55 -6.14 -5.64
CA GLY A 6 26.91 -6.29 -6.94
C GLY A 6 26.08 -5.04 -7.24
N LYS A 7 26.25 -4.49 -8.42
CA LYS A 7 25.55 -3.28 -8.88
C LYS A 7 24.05 -3.46 -8.70
N ARG A 8 23.44 -2.75 -7.76
CA ARG A 8 21.98 -2.80 -7.52
C ARG A 8 21.24 -2.47 -8.82
N ARG A 9 20.21 -3.25 -9.16
CA ARG A 9 19.39 -3.07 -10.36
C ARG A 9 17.96 -2.68 -9.95
N PRO A 10 17.67 -1.39 -9.81
CA PRO A 10 16.35 -0.93 -9.35
C PRO A 10 15.18 -1.42 -10.21
N TRP A 11 15.38 -1.50 -11.54
CA TRP A 11 14.36 -2.01 -12.45
C TRP A 11 13.92 -3.44 -12.12
N ALA A 12 14.89 -4.31 -11.75
CA ALA A 12 14.58 -5.69 -11.40
C ALA A 12 13.74 -5.80 -10.13
N ALA A 13 13.99 -4.92 -9.13
CA ALA A 13 13.17 -4.86 -7.93
C ALA A 13 11.75 -4.38 -8.25
N VAL A 14 11.57 -3.35 -9.10
CA VAL A 14 10.25 -2.84 -9.49
C VAL A 14 9.47 -3.89 -10.27
N VAL A 15 10.09 -4.57 -11.24
CA VAL A 15 9.43 -5.63 -12.02
C VAL A 15 9.11 -6.83 -11.13
N ALA A 16 9.97 -7.19 -10.16
CA ALA A 16 9.67 -8.23 -9.17
C ALA A 16 8.42 -7.90 -8.37
N ALA A 17 8.31 -6.65 -7.89
CA ALA A 17 7.14 -6.19 -7.15
C ALA A 17 5.88 -6.18 -8.02
N THR A 18 5.98 -5.80 -9.29
CA THR A 18 4.87 -5.85 -10.24
C THR A 18 4.37 -7.27 -10.46
N ALA A 19 5.32 -8.21 -10.71
CA ALA A 19 5.00 -9.61 -10.97
C ALA A 19 4.24 -10.26 -9.80
N LEU A 20 4.59 -9.93 -8.54
CA LEU A 20 3.94 -10.51 -7.37
C LEU A 20 2.65 -9.74 -7.00
N ASN A 21 2.70 -8.41 -6.95
CA ASN A 21 1.60 -7.61 -6.39
C ASN A 21 0.37 -7.54 -7.31
N ALA A 22 0.54 -7.58 -8.63
CA ALA A 22 -0.59 -7.52 -9.54
C ALA A 22 -1.53 -8.75 -9.39
N PRO A 23 -1.06 -10.00 -9.37
CA PRO A 23 -1.91 -11.15 -9.10
C PRO A 23 -2.49 -11.18 -7.67
N LEU A 24 -1.75 -10.68 -6.67
CA LEU A 24 -2.28 -10.54 -5.31
C LEU A 24 -3.47 -9.58 -5.24
N GLY A 25 -3.62 -8.69 -6.22
CA GLY A 25 -4.80 -7.84 -6.39
C GLY A 25 -6.11 -8.62 -6.56
N SER A 26 -6.05 -9.92 -6.91
CA SER A 26 -7.21 -10.83 -6.93
C SER A 26 -7.98 -10.86 -5.61
N LEU A 27 -7.34 -10.49 -4.49
CA LEU A 27 -8.02 -10.29 -3.20
C LEU A 27 -9.22 -9.34 -3.32
N TYR A 28 -9.07 -8.22 -4.06
CA TYR A 28 -10.16 -7.27 -4.27
C TYR A 28 -11.23 -7.75 -5.27
N ALA A 29 -10.92 -8.79 -6.05
CA ALA A 29 -11.87 -9.41 -6.97
C ALA A 29 -12.65 -10.58 -6.35
N PHE A 30 -12.53 -10.81 -5.03
CA PHE A 30 -13.20 -11.93 -4.34
C PHE A 30 -14.72 -11.95 -4.54
N SER A 31 -15.36 -10.80 -4.69
CA SER A 31 -16.79 -10.68 -4.92
C SER A 31 -17.28 -11.46 -6.15
N VAL A 32 -16.41 -11.69 -7.15
CA VAL A 32 -16.74 -12.47 -8.36
C VAL A 32 -16.95 -13.96 -8.03
N PHE A 33 -16.33 -14.44 -6.95
CA PHE A 33 -16.45 -15.84 -6.51
C PHE A 33 -17.65 -16.10 -5.60
N LEU A 34 -18.33 -15.07 -5.06
CA LEU A 34 -19.38 -15.23 -4.04
C LEU A 34 -20.50 -16.17 -4.51
N GLN A 35 -21.24 -15.80 -5.56
CA GLN A 35 -22.35 -16.61 -6.07
C GLN A 35 -21.93 -18.02 -6.53
N PRO A 36 -20.82 -18.18 -7.30
CA PRO A 36 -20.32 -19.50 -7.65
C PRO A 36 -19.95 -20.39 -6.49
N LEU A 37 -19.38 -19.82 -5.42
CA LEU A 37 -19.03 -20.59 -4.21
C LEU A 37 -20.25 -20.89 -3.33
N GLU A 38 -21.22 -19.96 -3.23
CA GLU A 38 -22.52 -20.23 -2.61
C GLU A 38 -23.19 -21.45 -3.26
N ALA A 39 -23.26 -21.45 -4.60
CA ALA A 39 -23.89 -22.53 -5.35
C ALA A 39 -23.12 -23.86 -5.27
N LEU A 40 -21.77 -23.80 -5.27
CA LEU A 40 -20.93 -25.00 -5.27
C LEU A 40 -20.85 -25.68 -3.90
N LEU A 41 -20.75 -24.88 -2.82
CA LEU A 41 -20.44 -25.36 -1.46
C LEU A 41 -21.64 -25.30 -0.50
N GLY A 42 -22.77 -24.73 -0.93
CA GLY A 42 -23.94 -24.53 -0.06
C GLY A 42 -23.68 -23.55 1.10
N LEU A 43 -22.72 -22.62 0.93
CA LEU A 43 -22.34 -21.66 1.97
C LEU A 43 -23.21 -20.42 1.92
N SER A 44 -23.39 -19.76 3.06
CA SER A 44 -24.06 -18.48 3.14
C SER A 44 -23.13 -17.32 2.72
N ARG A 45 -23.70 -16.16 2.37
CA ARG A 45 -22.91 -14.93 2.16
C ARG A 45 -22.12 -14.52 3.37
N THR A 46 -22.64 -14.78 4.57
CA THR A 46 -21.96 -14.50 5.83
C THR A 46 -20.70 -15.34 5.96
N ASP A 47 -20.76 -16.64 5.58
CA ASP A 47 -19.58 -17.52 5.59
C ASP A 47 -18.51 -17.03 4.63
N LEU A 48 -18.90 -16.60 3.43
CA LEU A 48 -17.96 -16.08 2.44
C LEU A 48 -17.41 -14.68 2.82
N ALA A 49 -18.20 -13.86 3.49
CA ALA A 49 -17.73 -12.60 4.06
C ALA A 49 -16.69 -12.85 5.18
N LEU A 50 -16.88 -13.89 5.99
CA LEU A 50 -15.88 -14.34 6.98
C LEU A 50 -14.57 -14.77 6.29
N VAL A 51 -14.63 -15.53 5.21
CA VAL A 51 -13.44 -15.93 4.43
C VAL A 51 -12.68 -14.71 3.91
N PHE A 52 -13.37 -13.72 3.36
CA PHE A 52 -12.76 -12.46 2.92
C PHE A 52 -12.18 -11.65 4.08
N GLY A 53 -12.90 -11.59 5.20
CA GLY A 53 -12.42 -10.95 6.42
C GLY A 53 -11.14 -11.60 6.94
N LEU A 54 -11.10 -12.95 7.00
CA LEU A 54 -9.91 -13.71 7.37
C LEU A 54 -8.74 -13.45 6.38
N ALA A 55 -9.01 -13.34 5.08
CA ALA A 55 -7.98 -13.02 4.09
C ALA A 55 -7.40 -11.62 4.32
N SER A 56 -8.25 -10.64 4.64
CA SER A 56 -7.82 -9.26 4.95
C SER A 56 -6.99 -9.20 6.23
N VAL A 57 -7.41 -9.91 7.28
CA VAL A 57 -6.67 -10.03 8.54
C VAL A 57 -5.36 -10.77 8.32
N GLY A 58 -5.39 -11.91 7.59
CA GLY A 58 -4.21 -12.67 7.22
C GLY A 58 -3.21 -11.84 6.43
N PHE A 59 -3.68 -11.07 5.46
CA PHE A 59 -2.84 -10.18 4.66
C PHE A 59 -2.13 -9.13 5.54
N SER A 60 -2.88 -8.49 6.42
CA SER A 60 -2.33 -7.53 7.37
C SER A 60 -1.36 -8.18 8.36
N ALA A 61 -1.67 -9.37 8.86
CA ALA A 61 -0.78 -10.14 9.73
C ALA A 61 0.52 -10.49 9.00
N GLY A 62 0.44 -10.98 7.76
CA GLY A 62 1.60 -11.29 6.92
C GLY A 62 2.50 -10.07 6.74
N MET A 63 1.93 -8.91 6.41
CA MET A 63 2.68 -7.65 6.28
C MET A 63 3.44 -7.29 7.57
N ASN A 64 2.84 -7.51 8.74
CA ASN A 64 3.44 -7.19 10.02
C ASN A 64 4.47 -8.23 10.48
N LEU A 65 4.31 -9.50 10.10
CA LEU A 65 5.25 -10.57 10.43
C LEU A 65 6.50 -10.58 9.55
N ALA A 66 6.38 -10.19 8.28
CA ALA A 66 7.47 -10.23 7.30
C ALA A 66 8.78 -9.56 7.77
N PRO A 67 8.78 -8.36 8.39
CA PRO A 67 10.02 -7.74 8.86
C PRO A 67 10.81 -8.53 9.91
N TYR A 68 10.14 -9.43 10.63
CA TYR A 68 10.79 -10.26 11.65
C TYR A 68 11.49 -11.48 11.05
N VAL A 69 11.10 -11.90 9.85
CA VAL A 69 11.69 -13.05 9.16
C VAL A 69 12.81 -12.70 8.19
N TYR A 70 13.14 -11.41 8.02
CA TYR A 70 14.21 -10.97 7.11
C TYR A 70 15.59 -11.57 7.40
N ARG A 71 15.81 -12.03 8.65
CA ARG A 71 17.07 -12.68 9.06
C ARG A 71 17.11 -14.17 8.78
N LEU A 72 15.97 -14.80 8.51
CA LEU A 72 15.87 -16.27 8.43
C LEU A 72 16.37 -16.80 7.08
N ALA A 73 16.25 -16.01 6.01
CA ALA A 73 16.67 -16.43 4.67
C ALA A 73 16.96 -15.21 3.79
N SER A 74 17.57 -15.45 2.63
CA SER A 74 17.80 -14.39 1.64
C SER A 74 16.49 -13.88 1.05
N SER A 75 16.48 -12.60 0.60
CA SER A 75 15.29 -11.96 0.03
C SER A 75 14.58 -12.78 -1.05
N PRO A 76 15.29 -13.39 -2.03
CA PRO A 76 14.65 -14.22 -3.06
C PRO A 76 13.96 -15.46 -2.48
N VAL A 77 14.58 -16.10 -1.50
CA VAL A 77 14.01 -17.28 -0.83
C VAL A 77 12.75 -16.90 -0.06
N LEU A 78 12.77 -15.78 0.66
CA LEU A 78 11.58 -15.29 1.37
C LEU A 78 10.43 -14.95 0.40
N VAL A 79 10.71 -14.29 -0.73
CA VAL A 79 9.71 -14.04 -1.78
C VAL A 79 9.11 -15.33 -2.30
N LEU A 80 9.96 -16.34 -2.60
CA LEU A 80 9.51 -17.63 -3.08
C LEU A 80 8.64 -18.36 -2.06
N LEU A 81 9.02 -18.35 -0.78
CA LEU A 81 8.24 -18.96 0.30
C LEU A 81 6.87 -18.28 0.47
N CYS A 82 6.83 -16.94 0.46
CA CYS A 82 5.57 -16.19 0.53
C CYS A 82 4.65 -16.52 -0.66
N ALA A 83 5.20 -16.57 -1.86
CA ALA A 83 4.46 -16.95 -3.06
C ALA A 83 3.99 -18.41 -3.01
N ALA A 84 4.82 -19.33 -2.53
CA ALA A 84 4.46 -20.73 -2.36
C ALA A 84 3.31 -20.92 -1.36
N VAL A 85 3.35 -20.22 -0.21
CA VAL A 85 2.26 -20.25 0.78
C VAL A 85 0.97 -19.69 0.18
N SER A 86 1.03 -18.56 -0.54
CA SER A 86 -0.14 -17.99 -1.23
C SER A 86 -0.70 -18.94 -2.28
N THR A 87 0.18 -19.55 -3.08
CA THR A 87 -0.19 -20.52 -4.13
C THR A 87 -0.86 -21.75 -3.52
N ALA A 88 -0.25 -22.33 -2.47
CA ALA A 88 -0.81 -23.48 -1.75
C ALA A 88 -2.18 -23.13 -1.15
N GLY A 89 -2.33 -21.91 -0.61
CA GLY A 89 -3.61 -21.43 -0.10
C GLY A 89 -4.71 -21.41 -1.16
N ILE A 90 -4.43 -20.84 -2.33
CA ILE A 90 -5.40 -20.82 -3.43
C ILE A 90 -5.64 -22.20 -4.03
N ALA A 91 -4.61 -23.07 -4.12
CA ALA A 91 -4.77 -24.45 -4.56
C ALA A 91 -5.67 -25.25 -3.57
N LEU A 92 -5.49 -25.04 -2.27
CA LEU A 92 -6.36 -25.62 -1.24
C LEU A 92 -7.81 -25.11 -1.37
N ALA A 93 -8.00 -23.82 -1.63
CA ALA A 93 -9.30 -23.21 -1.87
C ALA A 93 -9.97 -23.76 -3.14
N ALA A 94 -9.21 -24.03 -4.21
CA ALA A 94 -9.72 -24.60 -5.45
C ALA A 94 -10.32 -26.01 -5.27
N THR A 95 -9.81 -26.76 -4.29
CA THR A 95 -10.29 -28.11 -3.96
C THR A 95 -11.26 -28.13 -2.77
N ALA A 96 -11.68 -26.96 -2.27
CA ALA A 96 -12.48 -26.88 -1.08
C ALA A 96 -13.80 -27.67 -1.19
N GLY A 97 -14.09 -28.46 -0.17
CA GLY A 97 -15.35 -29.18 0.04
C GLY A 97 -16.27 -28.50 1.06
N GLY A 98 -15.85 -27.39 1.68
CA GLY A 98 -16.63 -26.67 2.68
C GLY A 98 -15.91 -25.43 3.23
N LEU A 99 -16.55 -24.76 4.18
CA LEU A 99 -16.11 -23.48 4.75
C LEU A 99 -14.71 -23.54 5.35
N THR A 100 -14.42 -24.53 6.18
CA THR A 100 -13.13 -24.62 6.91
C THR A 100 -11.96 -24.69 5.96
N GLN A 101 -12.03 -25.51 4.91
CA GLN A 101 -10.98 -25.66 3.92
C GLN A 101 -10.80 -24.36 3.11
N LEU A 102 -11.90 -23.73 2.72
CA LEU A 102 -11.88 -22.45 2.02
C LEU A 102 -11.30 -21.33 2.89
N ALA A 103 -11.67 -21.27 4.17
CA ALA A 103 -11.18 -20.29 5.13
C ALA A 103 -9.67 -20.44 5.40
N ILE A 104 -9.18 -21.68 5.56
CA ILE A 104 -7.75 -21.94 5.73
C ILE A 104 -7.01 -21.60 4.44
N GLY A 105 -7.49 -22.06 3.29
CA GLY A 105 -6.81 -21.85 2.01
C GLY A 105 -6.80 -20.38 1.59
N TYR A 106 -7.96 -19.82 1.31
CA TYR A 106 -8.12 -18.46 0.85
C TYR A 106 -7.93 -17.43 1.97
N GLY A 107 -8.52 -17.68 3.15
CA GLY A 107 -8.46 -16.73 4.26
C GLY A 107 -7.07 -16.64 4.86
N VAL A 108 -6.53 -17.76 5.35
CA VAL A 108 -5.29 -17.75 6.13
C VAL A 108 -4.05 -17.81 5.26
N LEU A 109 -3.89 -18.89 4.47
CA LEU A 109 -2.64 -19.14 3.74
C LEU A 109 -2.41 -18.10 2.63
N PHE A 110 -3.41 -17.86 1.78
CA PHE A 110 -3.30 -16.83 0.74
C PHE A 110 -3.17 -15.44 1.36
N GLY A 111 -3.94 -15.12 2.41
CA GLY A 111 -3.83 -13.85 3.11
C GLY A 111 -2.43 -13.63 3.67
N VAL A 112 -1.94 -14.52 4.56
CA VAL A 112 -0.64 -14.35 5.23
C VAL A 112 0.52 -14.35 4.22
N GLY A 113 0.54 -15.32 3.30
CA GLY A 113 1.58 -15.41 2.28
C GLY A 113 1.59 -14.18 1.37
N GLY A 114 0.39 -13.74 0.93
CA GLY A 114 0.23 -12.56 0.08
C GLY A 114 0.67 -11.28 0.77
N GLY A 115 0.24 -11.06 2.01
CA GLY A 115 0.63 -9.87 2.78
C GLY A 115 2.11 -9.81 3.08
N ALA A 116 2.73 -10.93 3.46
CA ALA A 116 4.16 -11.02 3.70
C ALA A 116 4.96 -10.76 2.41
N GLY A 117 4.58 -11.39 1.30
CA GLY A 117 5.19 -11.17 -0.01
C GLY A 117 5.06 -9.72 -0.48
N TYR A 118 3.87 -9.13 -0.32
CA TYR A 118 3.57 -7.75 -0.68
C TYR A 118 4.52 -6.75 -0.01
N ILE A 119 4.66 -6.78 1.31
CA ILE A 119 5.52 -5.83 2.02
C ILE A 119 7.01 -6.10 1.77
N LEU A 120 7.39 -7.37 1.56
CA LEU A 120 8.76 -7.79 1.30
C LEU A 120 9.29 -7.22 -0.02
N VAL A 121 8.50 -7.32 -1.11
CA VAL A 121 8.90 -6.73 -2.40
C VAL A 121 8.86 -5.20 -2.36
N GLN A 122 7.93 -4.58 -1.61
CA GLN A 122 7.92 -3.14 -1.41
C GLN A 122 9.19 -2.66 -0.67
N GLN A 123 9.59 -3.36 0.39
CA GLN A 123 10.84 -3.07 1.10
C GLN A 123 12.04 -3.18 0.17
N THR A 124 12.09 -4.23 -0.66
CA THR A 124 13.15 -4.43 -1.66
C THR A 124 13.24 -3.26 -2.63
N VAL A 125 12.10 -2.78 -3.14
CA VAL A 125 12.06 -1.61 -4.05
C VAL A 125 12.52 -0.34 -3.35
N ASN A 126 12.05 -0.09 -2.12
CA ASN A 126 12.44 1.11 -1.37
C ASN A 126 13.94 1.15 -1.02
N LEU A 127 14.60 -0.01 -0.90
CA LEU A 127 16.05 -0.09 -0.74
C LEU A 127 16.81 0.06 -2.06
N ALA A 128 16.19 -0.31 -3.19
CA ALA A 128 16.80 -0.26 -4.51
C ALA A 128 16.72 1.12 -5.17
N VAL A 129 15.56 1.80 -5.02
CA VAL A 129 15.27 3.07 -5.67
C VAL A 129 15.77 4.24 -4.82
N THR A 130 16.41 5.22 -5.49
CA THR A 130 17.02 6.39 -4.83
C THR A 130 16.33 7.72 -5.13
N SER A 131 15.41 7.75 -6.09
CA SER A 131 14.71 8.96 -6.54
C SER A 131 13.22 8.69 -6.75
N ARG A 132 12.40 9.75 -6.74
CA ARG A 132 10.94 9.69 -6.98
C ARG A 132 10.24 8.66 -6.11
N HIS A 133 10.57 8.65 -4.83
CA HIS A 133 10.02 7.68 -3.87
C HIS A 133 8.51 7.72 -3.79
N GLY A 134 7.90 8.90 -3.95
CA GLY A 134 6.46 9.08 -3.96
C GLY A 134 5.81 8.35 -5.12
N LEU A 135 6.25 8.61 -6.35
CA LEU A 135 5.76 7.95 -7.56
C LEU A 135 5.90 6.44 -7.47
N VAL A 136 7.07 5.95 -7.05
CA VAL A 136 7.34 4.51 -6.96
C VAL A 136 6.44 3.84 -5.93
N ASN A 137 6.27 4.42 -4.75
CA ASN A 137 5.38 3.85 -3.73
C ASN A 137 3.91 3.94 -4.14
N GLY A 138 3.48 5.04 -4.78
CA GLY A 138 2.15 5.16 -5.38
C GLY A 138 1.89 4.08 -6.43
N TYR A 139 2.87 3.81 -7.30
CA TYR A 139 2.82 2.72 -8.27
C TYR A 139 2.65 1.36 -7.58
N LEU A 140 3.48 1.04 -6.58
CA LEU A 140 3.42 -0.25 -5.89
C LEU A 140 2.07 -0.51 -5.25
N VAL A 141 1.47 0.49 -4.60
CA VAL A 141 0.15 0.32 -3.97
C VAL A 141 -1.01 0.34 -4.97
N SER A 142 -0.81 0.88 -6.17
CA SER A 142 -1.81 0.85 -7.26
C SER A 142 -1.93 -0.53 -7.92
N LEU A 143 -0.90 -1.38 -7.79
CA LEU A 143 -0.87 -2.71 -8.42
C LEU A 143 -1.98 -3.65 -7.94
N LEU A 144 -2.41 -3.55 -6.66
CA LEU A 144 -3.51 -4.40 -6.18
C LEU A 144 -4.85 -4.07 -6.86
N PRO A 145 -5.36 -2.81 -6.83
CA PRO A 145 -6.61 -2.52 -7.53
C PRO A 145 -6.48 -2.64 -9.06
N ALA A 146 -5.32 -2.33 -9.64
CA ALA A 146 -5.07 -2.55 -11.06
C ALA A 146 -5.11 -4.05 -11.43
N GLY A 147 -4.51 -4.89 -10.57
CA GLY A 147 -4.59 -6.34 -10.71
C GLY A 147 -6.01 -6.87 -10.60
N ALA A 148 -6.81 -6.33 -9.67
CA ALA A 148 -8.22 -6.69 -9.54
C ALA A 148 -9.04 -6.32 -10.78
N MET A 149 -8.77 -5.18 -11.41
CA MET A 149 -9.44 -4.76 -12.66
C MET A 149 -9.21 -5.75 -13.81
N ILE A 150 -8.05 -6.38 -13.85
CA ILE A 150 -7.72 -7.41 -14.85
C ILE A 150 -8.29 -8.77 -14.41
N ALA A 151 -8.14 -9.10 -13.14
CA ALA A 151 -8.53 -10.41 -12.61
C ALA A 151 -10.05 -10.61 -12.61
N ALA A 152 -10.85 -9.59 -12.28
CA ALA A 152 -12.29 -9.73 -12.17
C ALA A 152 -12.96 -10.19 -13.49
N PRO A 153 -12.74 -9.57 -14.66
CA PRO A 153 -13.29 -10.07 -15.93
C PRO A 153 -12.72 -11.44 -16.32
N ALA A 154 -11.42 -11.69 -16.06
CA ALA A 154 -10.80 -12.98 -16.33
C ALA A 154 -11.45 -14.10 -15.52
N PHE A 155 -11.70 -13.86 -14.22
CA PHE A 155 -12.43 -14.81 -13.37
C PHE A 155 -13.88 -15.00 -13.84
N GLY A 156 -14.59 -13.90 -14.15
CA GLY A 156 -15.95 -13.98 -14.66
C GLY A 156 -16.06 -14.82 -15.92
N TRP A 157 -15.12 -14.71 -16.84
CA TRP A 157 -15.04 -15.55 -18.04
C TRP A 157 -14.70 -17.00 -17.68
N SER A 158 -13.64 -17.24 -16.88
CA SER A 158 -13.19 -18.58 -16.51
C SER A 158 -14.26 -19.35 -15.74
N ILE A 159 -14.97 -18.68 -14.82
CA ILE A 159 -16.05 -19.29 -14.04
C ILE A 159 -17.20 -19.74 -14.94
N ARG A 160 -17.61 -18.90 -15.89
CA ARG A 160 -18.68 -19.25 -16.84
C ARG A 160 -18.28 -20.37 -17.78
N ALA A 161 -17.03 -20.41 -18.24
CA ALA A 161 -16.55 -21.39 -19.21
C ALA A 161 -16.15 -22.73 -18.57
N MET A 162 -15.55 -22.70 -17.38
CA MET A 162 -14.88 -23.88 -16.80
C MET A 162 -15.23 -24.12 -15.33
N GLY A 163 -15.97 -23.22 -14.70
CA GLY A 163 -16.34 -23.32 -13.29
C GLY A 163 -15.36 -22.68 -12.32
N VAL A 164 -15.82 -22.48 -11.08
CA VAL A 164 -15.09 -21.73 -10.04
C VAL A 164 -13.81 -22.43 -9.59
N ARG A 165 -13.78 -23.76 -9.54
CA ARG A 165 -12.58 -24.52 -9.13
C ARG A 165 -11.44 -24.33 -10.12
N VAL A 166 -11.74 -24.34 -11.43
CA VAL A 166 -10.74 -24.12 -12.48
C VAL A 166 -10.24 -22.66 -12.43
N ALA A 167 -11.12 -21.69 -12.19
CA ALA A 167 -10.73 -20.30 -12.04
C ALA A 167 -9.75 -20.09 -10.85
N LEU A 168 -10.02 -20.72 -9.70
CA LEU A 168 -9.12 -20.71 -8.54
C LEU A 168 -7.80 -21.46 -8.82
N ALA A 169 -7.85 -22.62 -9.48
CA ALA A 169 -6.63 -23.35 -9.88
C ALA A 169 -5.77 -22.52 -10.86
N GLY A 170 -6.41 -21.81 -11.78
CA GLY A 170 -5.75 -20.86 -12.68
C GLY A 170 -5.07 -19.72 -11.94
N LEU A 171 -5.71 -19.15 -10.90
CA LEU A 171 -5.09 -18.17 -10.05
C LEU A 171 -3.88 -18.74 -9.29
N ALA A 172 -3.97 -19.98 -8.78
CA ALA A 172 -2.84 -20.65 -8.14
C ALA A 172 -1.66 -20.81 -9.11
N ALA A 173 -1.91 -21.21 -10.35
CA ALA A 173 -0.87 -21.33 -11.38
C ALA A 173 -0.23 -19.97 -11.70
N VAL A 174 -1.04 -18.91 -11.84
CA VAL A 174 -0.54 -17.53 -12.05
C VAL A 174 0.35 -17.10 -10.87
N LEU A 175 -0.08 -17.30 -9.62
CA LEU A 175 0.71 -16.97 -8.43
C LEU A 175 2.01 -17.76 -8.35
N ALA A 176 2.02 -19.04 -8.72
CA ALA A 176 3.24 -19.84 -8.76
C ALA A 176 4.26 -19.30 -9.77
N ILE A 177 3.81 -19.03 -11.00
CA ILE A 177 4.67 -18.54 -12.09
C ILE A 177 5.20 -17.14 -11.76
N THR A 178 4.30 -16.22 -11.37
CA THR A 178 4.67 -14.83 -11.09
C THR A 178 5.48 -14.72 -9.80
N GLY A 179 5.22 -15.57 -8.80
CA GLY A 179 5.99 -15.68 -7.58
C GLY A 179 7.42 -16.17 -7.83
N ALA A 180 7.59 -17.22 -8.63
CA ALA A 180 8.91 -17.70 -9.03
C ALA A 180 9.68 -16.65 -9.84
N THR A 181 9.00 -15.97 -10.78
CA THR A 181 9.56 -14.85 -11.55
C THR A 181 9.98 -13.70 -10.63
N SER A 182 9.14 -13.34 -9.66
CA SER A 182 9.44 -12.30 -8.68
C SER A 182 10.66 -12.66 -7.82
N ALA A 183 10.76 -13.90 -7.35
CA ALA A 183 11.91 -14.38 -6.60
C ALA A 183 13.21 -14.30 -7.42
N TRP A 184 13.18 -14.74 -8.68
CA TRP A 184 14.31 -14.67 -9.58
C TRP A 184 14.76 -13.22 -9.86
N LEU A 185 13.79 -12.31 -10.11
CA LEU A 185 14.06 -10.88 -10.29
C LEU A 185 14.59 -10.23 -9.02
N THR A 186 14.07 -10.62 -7.85
CA THR A 186 14.59 -10.17 -6.55
C THR A 186 16.05 -10.56 -6.37
N ALA A 187 16.43 -11.79 -6.74
CA ALA A 187 17.84 -12.20 -6.75
C ALA A 187 18.69 -11.32 -7.68
N ARG A 188 18.15 -10.99 -8.86
CA ARG A 188 18.84 -10.12 -9.83
C ARG A 188 18.93 -8.65 -9.41
N SER A 189 18.07 -8.20 -8.49
CA SER A 189 18.07 -6.83 -7.99
C SER A 189 19.34 -6.52 -7.17
N GLY A 190 19.97 -7.52 -6.59
CA GLY A 190 21.16 -7.38 -5.72
C GLY A 190 20.84 -6.71 -4.38
N VAL A 191 19.55 -6.66 -3.97
CA VAL A 191 19.12 -6.08 -2.71
C VAL A 191 19.06 -7.16 -1.63
N THR A 192 19.79 -6.93 -0.53
CA THR A 192 19.69 -7.73 0.69
C THR A 192 18.78 -7.03 1.69
N LEU A 193 17.87 -7.80 2.28
CA LEU A 193 17.04 -7.32 3.39
C LEU A 193 17.79 -7.57 4.70
N GLU A 194 18.15 -6.49 5.36
CA GLU A 194 18.68 -6.55 6.72
C GLU A 194 17.53 -6.33 7.69
N ALA A 195 17.42 -7.16 8.71
CA ALA A 195 16.51 -6.85 9.79
C ALA A 195 17.02 -5.58 10.48
N ALA A 196 16.21 -4.53 10.52
CA ALA A 196 16.55 -3.35 11.28
C ALA A 196 16.83 -3.77 12.72
N THR A 197 18.10 -3.68 13.14
CA THR A 197 18.51 -4.01 14.49
C THR A 197 17.89 -2.96 15.41
N PRO A 198 17.27 -3.31 16.54
CA PRO A 198 16.70 -2.34 17.48
C PRO A 198 17.71 -1.28 17.94
N ALA A 199 19.01 -1.63 17.96
CA ALA A 199 20.10 -0.74 18.38
C ALA A 199 20.47 0.35 17.36
N THR A 200 20.05 0.23 16.09
CA THR A 200 20.35 1.23 15.03
C THR A 200 19.14 2.06 14.63
N ALA A 201 17.95 1.75 15.13
CA ALA A 201 16.82 2.65 15.01
C ALA A 201 17.02 3.80 16.01
N PRO A 202 17.13 5.08 15.56
CA PRO A 202 17.01 6.21 16.47
C PRO A 202 15.75 5.98 17.31
N ALA A 203 15.83 6.18 18.63
CA ALA A 203 14.63 6.15 19.48
C ALA A 203 13.56 6.98 18.76
N GLU A 204 12.44 6.34 18.38
CA GLU A 204 11.33 7.05 17.73
C GLU A 204 10.85 8.09 18.75
N GLY A 205 11.29 9.34 18.59
CA GLY A 205 10.91 10.44 19.46
C GLY A 205 9.38 10.64 19.40
N GLU A 206 8.83 11.33 20.37
CA GLU A 206 7.38 11.65 20.44
C GLU A 206 6.82 12.21 19.13
N ARG A 207 7.64 12.94 18.37
CA ARG A 207 7.28 13.50 17.06
C ARG A 207 6.95 12.40 16.04
N HIS A 208 7.77 11.35 15.91
CA HIS A 208 7.50 10.22 15.00
C HIS A 208 6.24 9.45 15.41
N ARG A 209 6.02 9.31 16.71
CA ARG A 209 4.81 8.69 17.25
C ARG A 209 3.56 9.48 16.91
N ALA A 210 3.59 10.81 17.03
CA ALA A 210 2.47 11.66 16.66
C ALA A 210 2.18 11.63 15.14
N VAL A 211 3.22 11.67 14.30
CA VAL A 211 3.09 11.53 12.84
C VAL A 211 2.49 10.18 12.47
N PHE A 212 2.95 9.10 13.10
CA PHE A 212 2.41 7.76 12.87
C PHE A 212 0.91 7.69 13.14
N TRP A 213 0.44 8.15 14.30
CA TRP A 213 -0.97 8.08 14.66
C TRP A 213 -1.85 9.00 13.81
N ARG A 214 -1.33 10.16 13.38
CA ARG A 214 -2.03 11.02 12.42
C ARG A 214 -2.18 10.35 11.07
N LEU A 215 -1.11 9.77 10.51
CA LEU A 215 -1.16 9.02 9.26
C LEU A 215 -2.08 7.80 9.37
N TRP A 216 -2.03 7.07 10.50
CA TRP A 216 -2.89 5.94 10.75
C TRP A 216 -4.37 6.36 10.72
N LEU A 217 -4.71 7.45 11.42
CA LEU A 217 -6.07 7.95 11.47
C LEU A 217 -6.54 8.48 10.10
N ILE A 218 -5.72 9.26 9.39
CA ILE A 218 -6.00 9.73 8.03
C ILE A 218 -6.27 8.53 7.11
N PHE A 219 -5.43 7.51 7.16
CA PHE A 219 -5.60 6.33 6.31
C PHE A 219 -6.82 5.51 6.72
N PHE A 220 -7.11 5.36 8.01
CA PHE A 220 -8.31 4.69 8.50
C PHE A 220 -9.59 5.39 8.03
N LEU A 221 -9.67 6.72 8.16
CA LEU A 221 -10.84 7.50 7.76
C LEU A 221 -11.08 7.41 6.25
N ALA A 222 -10.02 7.54 5.44
CA ALA A 222 -10.12 7.39 3.99
C ALA A 222 -10.47 5.96 3.57
N ALA A 223 -9.82 4.95 4.16
CA ALA A 223 -10.10 3.55 3.88
C ALA A 223 -11.53 3.17 4.26
N SER A 224 -12.05 3.71 5.37
CA SER A 224 -13.42 3.51 5.80
C SER A 224 -14.43 3.97 4.74
N ALA A 225 -14.29 5.17 4.24
CA ALA A 225 -15.16 5.70 3.18
C ALA A 225 -14.96 4.94 1.86
N GLY A 226 -13.70 4.69 1.45
CA GLY A 226 -13.38 4.05 0.18
C GLY A 226 -13.79 2.58 0.11
N LEU A 227 -13.63 1.80 1.18
CA LEU A 227 -14.03 0.39 1.22
C LEU A 227 -15.54 0.23 1.30
N MET A 228 -16.26 1.16 1.97
CA MET A 228 -17.69 1.24 1.89
C MET A 228 -18.14 1.45 0.44
N VAL A 229 -17.52 2.39 -0.28
CA VAL A 229 -17.81 2.62 -1.70
C VAL A 229 -17.54 1.38 -2.53
N LEU A 230 -16.38 0.73 -2.37
CA LEU A 230 -16.04 -0.47 -3.13
C LEU A 230 -17.02 -1.63 -2.90
N SER A 231 -17.53 -1.78 -1.67
CA SER A 231 -18.45 -2.86 -1.32
C SER A 231 -19.90 -2.57 -1.68
N GLN A 232 -20.33 -1.31 -1.69
CA GLN A 232 -21.74 -0.90 -1.78
C GLN A 232 -22.07 -0.04 -3.02
N ALA A 233 -21.09 0.27 -3.89
CA ALA A 233 -21.29 1.22 -5.00
C ALA A 233 -22.48 0.87 -5.88
N ALA A 234 -22.62 -0.38 -6.29
CA ALA A 234 -23.74 -0.82 -7.12
C ALA A 234 -25.09 -0.64 -6.41
N GLY A 235 -25.15 -1.03 -5.12
CA GLY A 235 -26.33 -0.88 -4.28
C GLY A 235 -26.72 0.61 -4.07
N ILE A 236 -25.74 1.46 -3.85
CA ILE A 236 -25.95 2.91 -3.70
C ILE A 236 -26.51 3.49 -5.02
N ILE A 237 -25.86 3.23 -6.16
CA ILE A 237 -26.31 3.73 -7.47
C ILE A 237 -27.74 3.29 -7.75
N THR A 238 -28.08 2.02 -7.48
CA THR A 238 -29.43 1.48 -7.67
C THR A 238 -30.42 2.11 -6.72
N ALA A 239 -30.09 2.30 -5.44
CA ALA A 239 -30.93 2.94 -4.44
C ALA A 239 -31.28 4.40 -4.80
N TYR A 240 -30.38 5.08 -5.53
CA TYR A 240 -30.61 6.44 -6.05
C TYR A 240 -31.25 6.44 -7.46
N GLY A 241 -31.87 5.33 -7.90
CA GLY A 241 -32.63 5.21 -9.14
C GLY A 241 -31.81 4.85 -10.36
N GLY A 242 -30.58 4.38 -10.22
CA GLY A 242 -29.74 3.97 -11.31
C GLY A 242 -30.13 2.61 -11.88
N ALA A 243 -30.16 2.50 -13.23
CA ALA A 243 -30.34 1.22 -13.90
C ALA A 243 -29.16 0.26 -13.63
N THR A 244 -29.39 -1.04 -13.72
CA THR A 244 -28.35 -2.07 -13.49
C THR A 244 -27.10 -1.85 -14.35
N ALA A 245 -27.25 -1.44 -15.61
CA ALA A 245 -26.12 -1.12 -16.48
C ALA A 245 -25.27 0.03 -15.92
N LEU A 246 -25.90 1.11 -15.42
CA LEU A 246 -25.21 2.24 -14.80
C LEU A 246 -24.48 1.80 -13.51
N ALA A 247 -25.09 0.93 -12.70
CA ALA A 247 -24.47 0.40 -11.51
C ALA A 247 -23.19 -0.40 -11.83
N VAL A 248 -23.22 -1.25 -12.86
CA VAL A 248 -22.07 -2.05 -13.29
C VAL A 248 -20.94 -1.17 -13.85
N TYR A 249 -21.25 -0.33 -14.84
CA TYR A 249 -20.22 0.55 -15.44
C TYR A 249 -19.72 1.60 -14.47
N GLY A 250 -20.60 2.16 -13.62
CA GLY A 250 -20.25 3.09 -12.58
C GLY A 250 -19.27 2.49 -11.56
N THR A 251 -19.51 1.27 -11.11
CA THR A 251 -18.60 0.57 -10.19
C THR A 251 -17.23 0.33 -10.81
N THR A 252 -17.18 -0.04 -12.10
CA THR A 252 -15.92 -0.21 -12.84
C THR A 252 -15.15 1.12 -12.93
N PHE A 253 -15.83 2.20 -13.27
CA PHE A 253 -15.26 3.55 -13.33
C PHE A 253 -14.71 4.01 -11.95
N ILE A 254 -15.47 3.79 -10.88
CA ILE A 254 -15.06 4.10 -9.50
C ILE A 254 -13.80 3.32 -9.13
N THR A 255 -13.75 2.02 -9.43
CA THR A 255 -12.57 1.19 -9.13
C THR A 255 -11.34 1.65 -9.91
N GLY A 256 -11.51 2.01 -11.18
CA GLY A 256 -10.46 2.60 -12.01
C GLY A 256 -9.93 3.92 -11.45
N SER A 257 -10.83 4.79 -10.97
CA SER A 257 -10.44 6.06 -10.35
C SER A 257 -9.61 5.85 -9.08
N ILE A 258 -9.94 4.84 -8.26
CA ILE A 258 -9.14 4.48 -7.07
C ILE A 258 -7.73 4.02 -7.47
N ALA A 259 -7.62 3.17 -8.50
CA ALA A 259 -6.32 2.67 -8.97
C ALA A 259 -5.42 3.82 -9.48
N GLY A 260 -5.96 4.67 -10.33
CA GLY A 260 -5.26 5.85 -10.85
C GLY A 260 -4.88 6.85 -9.75
N ALA A 261 -5.79 7.07 -8.80
CA ALA A 261 -5.55 7.97 -7.68
C ALA A 261 -4.43 7.49 -6.74
N ARG A 262 -4.25 6.20 -6.54
CA ARG A 262 -3.13 5.66 -5.74
C ARG A 262 -1.78 6.03 -6.35
N LEU A 263 -1.65 5.90 -7.66
CA LEU A 263 -0.46 6.35 -8.39
C LEU A 263 -0.29 7.87 -8.27
N GLY A 264 -1.37 8.63 -8.53
CA GLY A 264 -1.37 10.08 -8.47
C GLY A 264 -1.00 10.62 -7.10
N GLY A 265 -1.56 10.07 -6.02
CA GLY A 265 -1.27 10.48 -4.64
C GLY A 265 0.21 10.31 -4.27
N GLY A 266 0.82 9.19 -4.67
CA GLY A 266 2.25 8.99 -4.50
C GLY A 266 3.08 9.97 -5.32
N TRP A 267 2.75 10.17 -6.60
CA TRP A 267 3.43 11.11 -7.47
C TRP A 267 3.35 12.56 -6.96
N MET A 268 2.18 12.99 -6.47
CA MET A 268 1.99 14.34 -5.95
C MET A 268 2.90 14.64 -4.74
N VAL A 269 3.23 13.63 -3.91
CA VAL A 269 4.13 13.79 -2.75
C VAL A 269 5.56 14.12 -3.17
N ASP A 270 5.99 13.78 -4.39
CA ASP A 270 7.31 14.14 -4.90
C ASP A 270 7.43 15.67 -5.19
N TRP A 271 6.29 16.39 -5.30
CA TRP A 271 6.23 17.80 -5.68
C TRP A 271 5.52 18.68 -4.65
N LEU A 272 4.58 18.13 -3.91
CA LEU A 272 3.73 18.85 -2.98
C LEU A 272 3.95 18.34 -1.55
N ALA A 273 3.67 19.19 -0.58
CA ALA A 273 3.75 18.81 0.82
C ALA A 273 2.70 17.74 1.17
N ILE A 274 3.11 16.70 1.90
CA ILE A 274 2.25 15.60 2.35
C ILE A 274 0.95 16.09 2.99
N PRO A 275 0.97 17.08 3.95
CA PRO A 275 -0.26 17.58 4.55
C PRO A 275 -1.22 18.19 3.53
N THR A 276 -0.70 18.89 2.51
CA THR A 276 -1.53 19.51 1.48
C THR A 276 -2.22 18.46 0.60
N VAL A 277 -1.49 17.43 0.15
CA VAL A 277 -2.06 16.36 -0.68
C VAL A 277 -3.07 15.56 0.12
N ALA A 278 -2.76 15.23 1.38
CA ALA A 278 -3.66 14.46 2.23
C ALA A 278 -4.94 15.24 2.58
N ALA A 279 -4.84 16.53 2.92
CA ALA A 279 -6.01 17.38 3.17
C ALA A 279 -6.86 17.55 1.91
N GLY A 280 -6.21 17.79 0.75
CA GLY A 280 -6.89 17.88 -0.55
C GLY A 280 -7.64 16.60 -0.93
N ALA A 281 -7.05 15.43 -0.68
CA ALA A 281 -7.68 14.15 -0.94
C ALA A 281 -8.96 13.94 -0.10
N HIS A 282 -8.91 14.26 1.20
CA HIS A 282 -10.09 14.22 2.04
C HIS A 282 -11.12 15.27 1.65
N ALA A 283 -10.71 16.49 1.24
CA ALA A 283 -11.61 17.53 0.77
C ALA A 283 -12.36 17.11 -0.51
N VAL A 284 -11.69 16.43 -1.45
CA VAL A 284 -12.32 15.87 -2.65
C VAL A 284 -13.37 14.82 -2.28
N ALA A 285 -13.05 13.90 -1.36
CA ALA A 285 -14.01 12.90 -0.88
C ALA A 285 -15.19 13.55 -0.13
N LEU A 286 -14.92 14.58 0.67
CA LEU A 286 -15.95 15.35 1.34
C LEU A 286 -16.88 16.03 0.34
N ALA A 287 -16.35 16.65 -0.70
CA ALA A 287 -17.15 17.26 -1.77
C ALA A 287 -18.06 16.23 -2.46
N GLY A 288 -17.54 15.01 -2.72
CA GLY A 288 -18.36 13.91 -3.25
C GLY A 288 -19.52 13.53 -2.31
N ASN A 289 -19.25 13.30 -1.03
CA ASN A 289 -20.29 12.98 -0.06
C ASN A 289 -21.33 14.10 0.08
N THR A 290 -20.88 15.35 0.11
CA THR A 290 -21.76 16.54 0.18
C THR A 290 -22.63 16.64 -1.07
N ALA A 291 -22.07 16.45 -2.26
CA ALA A 291 -22.82 16.49 -3.50
C ALA A 291 -23.93 15.42 -3.53
N LEU A 292 -23.63 14.18 -3.11
CA LEU A 292 -24.62 13.11 -3.05
C LEU A 292 -25.73 13.39 -2.02
N THR A 293 -25.39 14.06 -0.92
CA THR A 293 -26.37 14.44 0.11
C THR A 293 -27.30 15.55 -0.37
N LEU A 294 -26.79 16.57 -1.08
CA LEU A 294 -27.55 17.74 -1.50
C LEU A 294 -28.33 17.52 -2.80
N TRP A 295 -27.82 16.73 -3.71
CA TRP A 295 -28.39 16.47 -5.04
C TRP A 295 -28.48 14.97 -5.33
N PRO A 296 -29.35 14.22 -4.59
CA PRO A 296 -29.47 12.78 -4.77
C PRO A 296 -29.95 12.43 -6.18
N GLY A 297 -29.22 11.50 -6.83
CA GLY A 297 -29.55 11.03 -8.16
C GLY A 297 -28.55 10.02 -8.68
N PRO A 298 -28.88 9.21 -9.69
CA PRO A 298 -28.06 8.08 -10.11
C PRO A 298 -26.72 8.51 -10.69
N TRP A 299 -26.66 9.56 -11.50
CA TRP A 299 -25.41 10.07 -12.06
C TRP A 299 -24.56 10.79 -11.00
N VAL A 300 -25.23 11.54 -10.10
CA VAL A 300 -24.55 12.17 -8.96
C VAL A 300 -23.98 11.10 -8.06
N ALA A 301 -24.66 9.97 -7.85
CA ALA A 301 -24.13 8.85 -7.08
C ALA A 301 -22.84 8.31 -7.70
N VAL A 302 -22.78 8.06 -9.03
CA VAL A 302 -21.58 7.59 -9.71
C VAL A 302 -20.43 8.58 -9.53
N LEU A 303 -20.64 9.86 -9.81
CA LEU A 303 -19.59 10.88 -9.72
C LEU A 303 -19.13 11.11 -8.27
N SER A 304 -20.05 11.17 -7.34
CA SER A 304 -19.76 11.35 -5.91
C SER A 304 -18.96 10.17 -5.34
N LEU A 305 -19.38 8.94 -5.65
CA LEU A 305 -18.65 7.75 -5.22
C LEU A 305 -17.27 7.65 -5.88
N ALA A 306 -17.12 8.13 -7.14
CA ALA A 306 -15.83 8.24 -7.79
C ALA A 306 -14.92 9.26 -7.08
N LEU A 307 -15.44 10.40 -6.63
CA LEU A 307 -14.69 11.39 -5.85
C LEU A 307 -14.27 10.82 -4.48
N VAL A 308 -15.16 10.09 -3.79
CA VAL A 308 -14.81 9.40 -2.53
C VAL A 308 -13.73 8.34 -2.78
N GLY A 309 -13.86 7.56 -3.84
CA GLY A 309 -12.87 6.56 -4.25
C GLY A 309 -11.54 7.19 -4.62
N LEU A 310 -11.55 8.33 -5.33
CA LEU A 310 -10.37 9.11 -5.68
C LEU A 310 -9.65 9.60 -4.42
N GLY A 311 -10.38 10.17 -3.45
CA GLY A 311 -9.82 10.59 -2.17
C GLY A 311 -9.13 9.44 -1.43
N TYR A 312 -9.79 8.27 -1.33
CA TYR A 312 -9.19 7.07 -0.74
C TYR A 312 -7.94 6.60 -1.50
N GLY A 313 -7.99 6.59 -2.82
CA GLY A 313 -6.86 6.23 -3.65
C GLY A 313 -5.67 7.15 -3.42
N LEU A 314 -5.89 8.47 -3.45
CA LEU A 314 -4.85 9.48 -3.18
C LEU A 314 -4.22 9.26 -1.79
N ILE A 315 -5.02 9.08 -0.73
CA ILE A 315 -4.51 8.84 0.63
C ILE A 315 -3.70 7.54 0.70
N SER A 316 -4.12 6.48 0.00
CA SER A 316 -3.35 5.23 -0.03
C SER A 316 -1.95 5.45 -0.63
N GLY A 317 -1.86 6.21 -1.74
CA GLY A 317 -0.60 6.59 -2.37
C GLY A 317 0.26 7.49 -1.48
N VAL A 318 -0.36 8.52 -0.89
CA VAL A 318 0.29 9.44 0.07
C VAL A 318 0.83 8.69 1.28
N THR A 319 0.06 7.77 1.87
CA THR A 319 0.48 7.01 3.05
C THR A 319 1.72 6.17 2.75
N ALA A 320 1.74 5.46 1.62
CA ALA A 320 2.90 4.67 1.22
C ALA A 320 4.14 5.55 0.95
N ALA A 321 3.96 6.70 0.29
CA ALA A 321 5.03 7.66 0.05
C ALA A 321 5.54 8.30 1.35
N ALA A 322 4.65 8.67 2.26
CA ALA A 322 4.96 9.31 3.54
C ALA A 322 5.85 8.43 4.43
N VAL A 323 5.68 7.10 4.39
CA VAL A 323 6.59 6.19 5.11
C VAL A 323 8.03 6.35 4.63
N GLY A 324 8.24 6.46 3.32
CA GLY A 324 9.58 6.67 2.75
C GLY A 324 10.17 8.05 3.03
N VAL A 325 9.34 9.05 3.35
CA VAL A 325 9.75 10.44 3.65
C VAL A 325 10.02 10.65 5.14
N TYR A 326 9.15 10.15 6.01
CA TYR A 326 9.24 10.43 7.45
C TYR A 326 10.11 9.43 8.20
N TRP A 327 10.34 8.22 7.67
CA TRP A 327 11.15 7.17 8.30
C TRP A 327 12.31 6.74 7.40
N SER A 328 13.32 6.12 8.03
CA SER A 328 14.42 5.55 7.27
C SER A 328 13.96 4.38 6.40
N ARG A 329 14.63 4.18 5.27
CA ARG A 329 14.31 3.09 4.32
C ARG A 329 14.36 1.70 4.96
N ALA A 330 15.22 1.50 5.95
CA ALA A 330 15.33 0.24 6.69
C ALA A 330 14.07 -0.08 7.49
N LEU A 331 13.33 0.95 7.93
CA LEU A 331 12.10 0.82 8.71
C LEU A 331 10.83 0.74 7.85
N TYR A 332 10.93 0.95 6.53
CA TYR A 332 9.76 1.05 5.65
C TYR A 332 8.79 -0.10 5.86
N GLY A 333 9.23 -1.35 5.73
CA GLY A 333 8.36 -2.52 5.86
C GLY A 333 7.66 -2.62 7.23
N ARG A 334 8.38 -2.28 8.31
CA ARG A 334 7.82 -2.30 9.66
C ARG A 334 6.76 -1.21 9.88
N VAL A 335 7.04 0.00 9.43
CA VAL A 335 6.12 1.13 9.60
C VAL A 335 4.91 0.99 8.68
N ALA A 336 5.13 0.64 7.40
CA ALA A 336 4.06 0.40 6.44
C ALA A 336 3.13 -0.72 6.91
N GLY A 337 3.66 -1.87 7.35
CA GLY A 337 2.85 -2.97 7.87
C GLY A 337 1.92 -2.53 9.01
N ARG A 338 2.43 -1.75 9.96
CA ARG A 338 1.63 -1.20 11.07
C ARG A 338 0.59 -0.18 10.61
N LEU A 339 0.91 0.67 9.63
CA LEU A 339 -0.06 1.62 9.06
C LEU A 339 -1.19 0.90 8.32
N TYR A 340 -0.90 -0.21 7.64
CA TYR A 340 -1.92 -1.02 6.98
C TYR A 340 -2.91 -1.72 7.94
N LEU A 341 -2.63 -1.76 9.26
CA LEU A 341 -3.64 -2.14 10.25
C LEU A 341 -4.87 -1.20 10.22
N ALA A 342 -4.68 0.07 9.84
CA ALA A 342 -5.78 1.01 9.62
C ALA A 342 -6.72 0.54 8.49
N TRP A 343 -6.11 0.10 7.37
CA TRP A 343 -6.86 -0.47 6.25
C TRP A 343 -7.57 -1.77 6.65
N CYS A 344 -6.89 -2.66 7.37
CA CYS A 344 -7.45 -3.92 7.84
C CYS A 344 -8.66 -3.68 8.76
N ALA A 345 -8.53 -2.77 9.72
CA ALA A 345 -9.63 -2.40 10.63
C ALA A 345 -10.83 -1.86 9.84
N ALA A 346 -10.58 -0.98 8.86
CA ALA A 346 -11.63 -0.46 7.99
C ALA A 346 -12.29 -1.57 7.15
N ALA A 347 -11.49 -2.48 6.57
CA ALA A 347 -11.98 -3.57 5.72
C ALA A 347 -12.88 -4.57 6.46
N VAL A 348 -12.63 -4.78 7.75
CA VAL A 348 -13.43 -5.71 8.57
C VAL A 348 -14.65 -5.00 9.16
N VAL A 349 -14.48 -3.81 9.73
CA VAL A 349 -15.53 -3.14 10.52
C VAL A 349 -16.57 -2.46 9.62
N LEU A 350 -16.13 -1.79 8.56
CA LEU A 350 -17.01 -0.88 7.83
C LEU A 350 -18.10 -1.57 6.99
N PRO A 351 -17.86 -2.72 6.33
CA PRO A 351 -18.95 -3.43 5.66
C PRO A 351 -20.06 -3.87 6.63
N ILE A 352 -19.68 -4.26 7.86
CA ILE A 352 -20.63 -4.64 8.90
C ILE A 352 -21.46 -3.43 9.36
N VAL A 353 -20.79 -2.30 9.62
CA VAL A 353 -21.47 -1.07 10.04
C VAL A 353 -22.38 -0.54 8.93
N ALA A 354 -21.93 -0.53 7.68
CA ALA A 354 -22.74 -0.08 6.54
C ALA A 354 -23.97 -0.97 6.32
N GLY A 355 -23.81 -2.30 6.44
CA GLY A 355 -24.94 -3.24 6.37
C GLY A 355 -25.97 -2.99 7.50
N ARG A 356 -25.51 -2.88 8.74
CA ARG A 356 -26.37 -2.54 9.89
C ARG A 356 -27.10 -1.22 9.72
N LEU A 357 -26.42 -0.17 9.25
CA LEU A 357 -27.05 1.12 9.00
C LEU A 357 -28.12 1.01 7.91
N PHE A 358 -27.85 0.28 6.84
CA PHE A 358 -28.83 0.06 5.78
C PHE A 358 -30.06 -0.69 6.32
N ASP A 359 -29.88 -1.76 7.11
CA ASP A 359 -30.97 -2.54 7.70
C ASP A 359 -31.86 -1.68 8.63
N LEU A 360 -31.26 -0.72 9.37
CA LEU A 360 -31.97 0.14 10.30
C LEU A 360 -32.65 1.35 9.62
N THR A 361 -32.04 1.90 8.56
CA THR A 361 -32.50 3.17 7.95
C THR A 361 -33.14 2.96 6.58
N HIS A 362 -33.08 1.75 6.02
CA HIS A 362 -33.52 1.39 4.66
C HIS A 362 -32.95 2.31 3.57
N GLY A 363 -31.74 2.87 3.82
CA GLY A 363 -31.09 3.79 2.90
C GLY A 363 -29.61 4.02 3.20
N TYR A 364 -28.91 4.69 2.29
CA TYR A 364 -27.49 4.97 2.43
C TYR A 364 -27.18 6.39 2.95
N GLY A 365 -28.19 7.24 3.13
CA GLY A 365 -28.00 8.66 3.51
C GLY A 365 -27.19 8.82 4.80
N THR A 366 -27.52 8.06 5.85
CA THR A 366 -26.78 8.09 7.13
C THR A 366 -25.33 7.65 6.95
N ALA A 367 -25.06 6.61 6.16
CA ALA A 367 -23.70 6.15 5.88
C ALA A 367 -22.88 7.20 5.12
N VAL A 368 -23.50 7.90 4.16
CA VAL A 368 -22.88 9.00 3.40
C VAL A 368 -22.54 10.19 4.32
N LEU A 369 -23.44 10.56 5.25
CA LEU A 369 -23.18 11.63 6.23
C LEU A 369 -22.06 11.28 7.21
N ILE A 370 -22.00 10.04 7.69
CA ILE A 370 -20.89 9.56 8.53
C ILE A 370 -19.57 9.64 7.75
N ALA A 371 -19.57 9.22 6.48
CA ALA A 371 -18.39 9.31 5.62
C ALA A 371 -17.97 10.77 5.37
N ALA A 372 -18.95 11.70 5.23
CA ALA A 372 -18.67 13.14 5.13
C ALA A 372 -17.97 13.67 6.39
N GLY A 373 -18.51 13.35 7.58
CA GLY A 373 -17.91 13.73 8.87
C GLY A 373 -16.50 13.14 9.04
N ALA A 374 -16.30 11.88 8.66
CA ALA A 374 -14.99 11.24 8.67
C ALA A 374 -13.99 11.96 7.74
N ASN A 375 -14.40 12.34 6.54
CA ASN A 375 -13.55 13.10 5.61
C ASN A 375 -13.26 14.52 6.10
N ALA A 376 -14.23 15.22 6.73
CA ALA A 376 -14.00 16.52 7.34
C ALA A 376 -12.95 16.43 8.47
N LEU A 377 -13.07 15.44 9.34
CA LEU A 377 -12.05 15.16 10.36
C LEU A 377 -10.70 14.84 9.73
N GLY A 378 -10.69 14.06 8.64
CA GLY A 378 -9.49 13.73 7.88
C GLY A 378 -8.75 14.96 7.36
N VAL A 379 -9.46 15.97 6.84
CA VAL A 379 -8.87 17.26 6.44
C VAL A 379 -8.14 17.91 7.64
N LEU A 380 -8.81 18.02 8.78
CA LEU A 380 -8.24 18.67 9.97
C LEU A 380 -6.98 17.95 10.47
N VAL A 381 -7.04 16.62 10.56
CA VAL A 381 -5.89 15.80 11.01
C VAL A 381 -4.74 15.88 10.02
N ALA A 382 -5.03 15.92 8.71
CA ALA A 382 -4.01 16.01 7.66
C ALA A 382 -3.22 17.32 7.70
N LEU A 383 -3.89 18.44 7.97
CA LEU A 383 -3.24 19.73 8.13
C LEU A 383 -2.27 19.79 9.33
N GLY A 384 -2.45 18.91 10.31
CA GLY A 384 -1.53 18.76 11.45
C GLY A 384 -0.27 17.94 11.16
N LEU A 385 -0.09 17.38 9.95
CA LEU A 385 1.14 16.67 9.58
C LEU A 385 2.30 17.68 9.34
N PRO A 386 3.55 17.32 9.68
CA PRO A 386 4.71 18.17 9.38
C PRO A 386 4.98 18.22 7.87
N ARG A 387 5.51 19.34 7.40
CA ARG A 387 5.99 19.46 6.02
C ARG A 387 7.30 18.68 5.82
N GLN A 388 7.53 18.25 4.58
CA GLN A 388 8.81 17.69 4.16
C GLN A 388 9.90 18.75 4.37
N GLY A 389 11.01 18.39 5.03
CA GLY A 389 12.07 19.34 5.39
C GLY A 389 12.07 19.77 6.85
N ASP A 390 10.93 19.78 7.54
CA ASP A 390 10.89 20.04 8.98
C ASP A 390 11.37 18.83 9.82
N SER A 391 11.57 17.70 9.18
CA SER A 391 11.94 16.42 9.80
C SER A 391 13.45 16.25 10.02
N HIS A 392 14.28 17.13 9.45
CA HIS A 392 15.70 17.17 9.81
C HIS A 392 15.92 18.18 10.93
N PRO A 393 16.56 17.81 12.06
CA PRO A 393 16.95 18.78 13.07
C PRO A 393 17.87 19.80 12.38
N ARG A 394 17.47 21.07 12.36
CA ARG A 394 18.35 22.21 12.11
C ARG A 394 19.31 22.32 13.30
N GLY A 395 20.32 21.47 13.32
CA GLY A 395 21.24 21.43 14.46
C GLY A 395 22.45 20.56 14.18
N ALA A 396 23.24 20.94 13.22
CA ALA A 396 24.69 20.70 13.14
C ALA A 396 25.23 21.51 11.95
N VAL A 397 24.98 22.81 11.93
CA VAL A 397 25.89 23.69 11.22
C VAL A 397 27.12 23.75 12.10
N ALA A 398 28.16 23.08 11.61
CA ALA A 398 29.50 23.06 12.13
C ALA A 398 29.92 24.39 12.71
N GLY A 399 30.41 24.34 13.94
CA GLY A 399 31.26 25.37 14.45
C GLY A 399 32.41 25.60 13.48
N GLY A 400 32.35 26.70 12.74
CA GLY A 400 33.49 27.20 12.02
C GLY A 400 34.62 27.43 13.02
N PRO A 401 35.88 27.29 12.61
CA PRO A 401 36.99 27.50 13.55
C PRO A 401 36.92 28.94 14.05
N ALA A 402 36.93 29.07 15.40
CA ALA A 402 37.01 30.31 16.09
C ALA A 402 38.23 31.10 15.54
N ARG A 403 37.97 32.25 14.93
CA ARG A 403 39.01 33.27 14.74
C ARG A 403 39.41 33.76 16.12
N GLY A 404 40.54 33.28 16.61
CA GLY A 404 41.25 33.91 17.69
C GLY A 404 41.79 35.23 17.22
N SER A 405 41.28 36.34 17.73
CA SER A 405 41.96 37.62 17.81
C SER A 405 42.95 37.54 18.95
N ASP A 406 44.24 37.77 18.68
CA ASP A 406 45.08 38.73 19.39
C ASP A 406 46.53 38.58 18.95
N GLY A 407 47.09 39.69 18.53
CA GLY A 407 48.10 40.43 19.24
C GLY A 407 49.55 40.17 18.80
N SER A 408 49.95 40.98 17.81
CA SER A 408 51.29 41.66 17.78
C SER A 408 52.58 40.89 17.41
N PRO A 409 53.52 41.59 16.74
CA PRO A 409 54.58 40.99 15.97
C PRO A 409 55.93 40.92 16.70
N GLU A 410 56.67 39.87 16.44
CA GLU A 410 58.13 39.96 16.71
C GLU A 410 58.93 39.46 15.49
N MET A 411 59.83 40.35 15.08
CA MET A 411 60.83 40.14 14.03
C MET A 411 61.95 39.25 14.49
N ALA A 412 62.43 38.35 13.63
CA ALA A 412 63.87 38.03 13.46
C ALA A 412 63.98 37.07 12.27
N SER A 413 64.44 37.54 11.20
CA SER A 413 65.68 37.48 10.40
C SER A 413 66.29 36.09 10.20
N SER A 414 66.69 35.93 8.90
CA SER A 414 67.74 35.07 8.31
C SER A 414 67.33 33.58 8.16
N SER A 415 67.62 32.93 7.07
CA SER A 415 68.55 33.12 5.95
C SER A 415 68.20 32.14 4.82
N LEU A 416 68.44 32.57 3.63
CA LEU A 416 68.49 31.87 2.38
C LEU A 416 69.31 30.56 2.44
N THR A 417 68.83 29.48 1.84
CA THR A 417 69.71 28.61 1.06
C THR A 417 68.94 28.04 -0.13
N VAL A 418 69.31 28.47 -1.30
CA VAL A 418 68.97 27.95 -2.58
C VAL A 418 69.84 26.72 -2.84
N THR A 419 69.26 25.59 -3.17
CA THR A 419 70.01 24.55 -3.89
C THR A 419 69.20 24.03 -5.06
N ARG A 420 69.69 24.36 -6.20
CA ARG A 420 69.31 23.96 -7.57
C ARG A 420 70.23 22.85 -7.98
N VAL A 421 69.76 21.66 -8.36
CA VAL A 421 70.45 20.67 -9.19
C VAL A 421 69.35 19.89 -9.89
N ARG A 422 69.15 20.12 -11.11
CA ARG A 422 69.72 19.66 -12.40
C ARG A 422 69.27 18.25 -12.83
N ARG A 423 68.67 18.24 -14.04
CA ARG A 423 68.40 17.16 -14.95
C ARG A 423 69.58 16.27 -15.20
N ASP A 424 69.26 15.05 -15.63
CA ASP A 424 69.67 14.19 -16.75
C ASP A 424 69.21 12.77 -16.39
N GLY A 425 68.47 12.01 -17.17
CA GLY A 425 68.68 11.58 -18.55
C GLY A 425 69.16 10.14 -18.55
N ASP A 426 68.20 9.21 -18.77
CA ASP A 426 68.27 8.10 -19.75
C ASP A 426 66.94 7.33 -19.70
#